data_04f9ecbb8df8be30b4a8d964162fb86a
#
_entry.id   04f9ecbb8df8be30b4a8d964162fb86a
#
_cell.length_a   1.000
_cell.length_b   1.000
_cell.length_c   1.000
_cell.angle_alpha   90.00
_cell.angle_beta   90.00
_cell.angle_gamma   90.00
#
_symmetry.space_group_name_H-M   'P 1'
#
loop_
_entity.id
_entity.type
_entity.pdbx_description
1 polymer ?
#
loop_
_entity_poly.entity_id
_entity_poly.type
_entity_poly.pdbx_seq_one_letter_code
_entity_poly.pdbx_strand_id
1 'polypeptide(L)'
;MSLTRREFIYAGASSLFALGLAGCGNSGTTSTSTSDAQKEEPKKSEEKQPEKYEVTIGTLTQIADYNGDPAAKITFNFTNNSDETTSFMSSVRVEAYQDGKQLEIAFVTSGNVNMETTTTKIKTGTSLDVEQAYKLISSSDVEVEVYPLIGKDKLAAQTFSLQ
;
A
#
# COMPACT_ATOMS: atom_id res chain seq x y z
N MET A 1 7.35 -29.29 -35.05
CA MET A 1 7.80 -30.20 -33.99
C MET A 1 7.88 -29.34 -32.74
N SER A 2 7.19 -29.47 -31.67
CA SER A 2 6.26 -30.37 -31.01
C SER A 2 5.58 -29.55 -29.90
N LEU A 3 4.27 -29.55 -29.92
CA LEU A 3 3.40 -28.97 -28.88
C LEU A 3 3.48 -29.80 -27.59
N THR A 4 3.47 -29.16 -26.43
CA THR A 4 3.06 -29.83 -25.20
C THR A 4 2.12 -28.92 -24.40
N ARG A 5 0.82 -29.14 -24.59
CA ARG A 5 -0.25 -28.67 -23.72
C ARG A 5 -0.27 -29.53 -22.46
N ARG A 6 -0.25 -28.92 -21.28
CA ARG A 6 -0.63 -29.59 -20.04
C ARG A 6 -1.99 -29.05 -19.61
N GLU A 7 -3.01 -29.85 -19.89
CA GLU A 7 -4.33 -29.71 -19.33
C GLU A 7 -4.29 -30.20 -17.87
N PHE A 8 -4.72 -29.37 -16.94
CA PHE A 8 -5.04 -29.81 -15.59
C PHE A 8 -6.55 -29.86 -15.44
N ILE A 9 -7.04 -31.10 -15.37
CA ILE A 9 -8.42 -31.45 -15.06
C ILE A 9 -8.57 -31.46 -13.54
N TYR A 10 -9.37 -30.57 -12.96
CA TYR A 10 -9.85 -30.71 -11.60
C TYR A 10 -11.22 -31.36 -11.58
N ALA A 11 -11.25 -32.60 -11.11
CA ALA A 11 -12.47 -33.34 -10.82
C ALA A 11 -13.05 -32.89 -9.49
N GLY A 12 -14.34 -32.58 -9.46
CA GLY A 12 -15.09 -32.19 -8.28
C GLY A 12 -15.38 -33.35 -7.34
N ALA A 13 -15.51 -33.07 -6.06
CA ALA A 13 -16.16 -33.93 -5.07
C ALA A 13 -17.19 -33.13 -4.28
N SER A 14 -18.44 -33.38 -4.54
CA SER A 14 -19.60 -32.92 -3.80
C SER A 14 -19.73 -33.73 -2.51
N SER A 15 -19.89 -33.09 -1.36
CA SER A 15 -20.33 -33.71 -0.13
C SER A 15 -21.56 -32.98 0.39
N LEU A 16 -22.69 -33.63 0.26
CA LEU A 16 -23.95 -33.36 0.93
C LEU A 16 -23.83 -33.71 2.41
N PHE A 17 -24.16 -32.81 3.32
CA PHE A 17 -24.49 -33.16 4.70
C PHE A 17 -25.92 -32.75 5.03
N ALA A 18 -26.66 -33.74 5.42
CA ALA A 18 -28.07 -33.74 5.72
C ALA A 18 -28.38 -33.11 7.09
N LEU A 19 -29.56 -32.53 7.16
CA LEU A 19 -30.26 -31.99 8.29
C LEU A 19 -30.54 -33.07 9.38
N GLY A 20 -30.38 -32.69 10.64
CA GLY A 20 -30.93 -33.39 11.81
C GLY A 20 -31.55 -32.40 12.76
N LEU A 21 -32.88 -32.36 12.78
CA LEU A 21 -33.74 -31.68 13.78
C LEU A 21 -34.01 -32.63 14.92
N ALA A 22 -34.06 -32.13 16.13
CA ALA A 22 -35.02 -32.33 17.17
C ALA A 22 -34.43 -32.56 18.57
N GLY A 23 -35.03 -31.88 19.58
CA GLY A 23 -34.95 -32.28 20.97
C GLY A 23 -35.14 -31.12 21.96
N CYS A 24 -36.39 -30.84 22.34
CA CYS A 24 -36.78 -30.05 23.51
C CYS A 24 -36.45 -30.77 24.82
N GLY A 25 -36.23 -30.00 25.93
CA GLY A 25 -36.31 -30.55 27.30
C GLY A 25 -35.63 -29.70 28.36
N ASN A 26 -36.27 -28.77 28.88
CA ASN A 26 -36.62 -28.33 30.24
C ASN A 26 -35.65 -28.55 31.44
N SER A 27 -35.43 -27.42 32.12
CA SER A 27 -35.24 -27.17 33.56
C SER A 27 -34.11 -27.85 34.36
N GLY A 28 -33.34 -27.02 35.06
CA GLY A 28 -32.68 -27.41 36.30
C GLY A 28 -31.49 -26.54 36.67
N THR A 29 -31.71 -25.66 37.60
CA THR A 29 -30.78 -24.85 38.40
C THR A 29 -29.59 -25.65 38.96
N THR A 30 -28.38 -25.13 38.93
CA THR A 30 -27.52 -24.84 40.08
C THR A 30 -26.06 -24.59 39.66
N SER A 31 -25.53 -23.51 40.20
CA SER A 31 -24.17 -23.00 40.24
C SER A 31 -23.05 -24.06 40.34
N THR A 32 -21.92 -23.82 39.69
CA THR A 32 -20.62 -23.64 40.34
C THR A 32 -19.51 -23.42 39.27
N SER A 33 -18.77 -22.35 39.49
CA SER A 33 -17.50 -21.94 38.92
C SER A 33 -16.55 -23.02 38.40
N THR A 34 -15.87 -22.75 37.31
CA THR A 34 -14.40 -22.55 37.23
C THR A 34 -13.82 -22.83 35.85
N SER A 35 -12.93 -21.94 35.48
CA SER A 35 -11.83 -22.01 34.53
C SER A 35 -12.11 -21.87 33.04
N ASP A 36 -11.72 -20.67 32.63
CA ASP A 36 -11.12 -20.31 31.38
C ASP A 36 -10.43 -21.43 30.61
N ALA A 37 -10.87 -21.60 29.39
CA ALA A 37 -10.03 -22.04 28.29
C ALA A 37 -10.48 -21.24 27.07
N GLN A 38 -9.88 -20.03 26.89
CA GLN A 38 -9.90 -19.31 25.63
C GLN A 38 -9.29 -20.21 24.56
N LYS A 39 -10.15 -20.78 23.76
CA LYS A 39 -9.76 -21.41 22.50
C LYS A 39 -9.51 -20.27 21.52
N GLU A 40 -8.26 -19.87 21.37
CA GLU A 40 -7.82 -19.02 20.27
C GLU A 40 -8.19 -19.71 18.96
N GLU A 41 -9.14 -19.13 18.25
CA GLU A 41 -9.36 -19.46 16.84
C GLU A 41 -8.12 -19.01 16.06
N PRO A 42 -7.57 -19.85 15.17
CA PRO A 42 -6.47 -19.44 14.34
C PRO A 42 -6.96 -18.31 13.41
N LYS A 43 -6.41 -17.12 13.62
CA LYS A 43 -6.56 -15.97 12.74
C LYS A 43 -6.18 -16.43 11.32
N LYS A 44 -7.22 -16.63 10.49
CA LYS A 44 -7.05 -16.94 9.07
C LYS A 44 -6.17 -15.86 8.48
N SER A 45 -4.94 -16.20 8.16
CA SER A 45 -4.06 -15.39 7.35
C SER A 45 -4.78 -15.15 6.02
N GLU A 46 -5.32 -13.96 5.85
CA GLU A 46 -5.78 -13.52 4.53
C GLU A 46 -4.53 -13.46 3.66
N GLU A 47 -4.48 -14.30 2.69
CA GLU A 47 -3.49 -14.29 1.61
C GLU A 47 -3.75 -12.99 0.84
N LYS A 48 -2.98 -11.93 1.19
CA LYS A 48 -3.07 -10.61 0.57
C LYS A 48 -2.73 -10.81 -0.91
N GLN A 49 -3.71 -10.59 -1.79
CA GLN A 49 -3.45 -10.59 -3.23
C GLN A 49 -2.31 -9.60 -3.51
N PRO A 50 -1.38 -9.92 -4.42
CA PRO A 50 -0.29 -9.01 -4.73
C PRO A 50 -0.87 -7.66 -5.16
N GLU A 51 -0.43 -6.60 -4.48
CA GLU A 51 -0.87 -5.24 -4.82
C GLU A 51 -0.40 -4.91 -6.23
N LYS A 52 -1.28 -4.28 -7.02
CA LYS A 52 -0.95 -3.87 -8.39
C LYS A 52 0.27 -2.96 -8.47
N TYR A 53 0.52 -2.22 -7.41
CA TYR A 53 1.63 -1.29 -7.30
C TYR A 53 2.28 -1.44 -5.93
N GLU A 54 3.59 -1.46 -5.90
CA GLU A 54 4.37 -1.42 -4.68
C GLU A 54 5.17 -0.13 -4.64
N VAL A 55 5.15 0.55 -3.49
CA VAL A 55 5.89 1.79 -3.30
C VAL A 55 6.64 1.71 -1.98
N THR A 56 7.94 2.00 -2.03
CA THR A 56 8.75 2.25 -0.84
C THR A 56 9.12 3.73 -0.82
N ILE A 57 8.88 4.38 0.31
CA ILE A 57 9.32 5.76 0.53
C ILE A 57 10.79 5.71 0.96
N GLY A 58 11.66 6.43 0.26
CA GLY A 58 13.10 6.44 0.49
C GLY A 58 13.52 7.56 1.44
N THR A 59 14.27 8.52 0.94
CA THR A 59 14.87 9.61 1.74
C THR A 59 14.19 10.95 1.46
N LEU A 60 14.18 11.81 2.49
CA LEU A 60 13.87 13.22 2.37
C LEU A 60 15.19 14.03 2.44
N THR A 61 15.37 14.95 1.48
CA THR A 61 16.49 15.89 1.46
C THR A 61 15.95 17.31 1.38
N GLN A 62 16.36 18.18 2.29
CA GLN A 62 16.00 19.58 2.23
C GLN A 62 16.74 20.28 1.06
N ILE A 63 16.01 21.03 0.29
CA ILE A 63 16.49 21.78 -0.89
C ILE A 63 15.85 23.17 -0.93
N ALA A 64 16.21 23.97 -1.89
CA ALA A 64 15.48 25.20 -2.21
C ALA A 64 14.63 25.02 -3.48
N ASP A 65 13.47 25.65 -3.53
CA ASP A 65 12.66 25.73 -4.73
C ASP A 65 13.23 26.75 -5.74
N TYR A 66 12.51 26.98 -6.84
CA TYR A 66 12.93 27.92 -7.88
C TYR A 66 13.10 29.37 -7.37
N ASN A 67 12.34 29.75 -6.34
CA ASN A 67 12.40 31.10 -5.76
C ASN A 67 13.46 31.21 -4.63
N GLY A 68 14.05 30.10 -4.22
CA GLY A 68 14.95 30.01 -3.08
C GLY A 68 14.22 29.70 -1.77
N ASP A 69 12.93 29.40 -1.81
CA ASP A 69 12.14 29.04 -0.63
C ASP A 69 12.42 27.59 -0.19
N PRO A 70 12.27 27.29 1.12
CA PRO A 70 12.48 25.94 1.63
C PRO A 70 11.59 24.88 0.94
N ALA A 71 12.21 23.80 0.51
CA ALA A 71 11.52 22.66 -0.09
C ALA A 71 12.17 21.33 0.34
N ALA A 72 11.47 20.24 0.14
CA ALA A 72 11.97 18.89 0.39
C ALA A 72 11.87 18.06 -0.87
N LYS A 73 12.97 17.42 -1.24
CA LYS A 73 12.99 16.32 -2.21
C LYS A 73 12.74 15.02 -1.49
N ILE A 74 11.81 14.22 -2.00
CA ILE A 74 11.49 12.89 -1.49
C ILE A 74 11.70 11.89 -2.60
N THR A 75 12.37 10.79 -2.28
CA THR A 75 12.60 9.68 -3.21
C THR A 75 11.62 8.54 -2.93
N PHE A 76 11.24 7.85 -3.98
CA PHE A 76 10.36 6.69 -3.93
C PHE A 76 10.93 5.59 -4.82
N ASN A 77 10.82 4.33 -4.41
CA ASN A 77 10.98 3.20 -5.32
C ASN A 77 9.61 2.65 -5.68
N PHE A 78 9.26 2.70 -6.96
CA PHE A 78 7.97 2.29 -7.49
C PHE A 78 8.11 1.04 -8.33
N THR A 79 7.35 -0.01 -8.01
CA THR A 79 7.26 -1.26 -8.78
C THR A 79 5.88 -1.42 -9.39
N ASN A 80 5.84 -1.65 -10.69
CA ASN A 80 4.61 -1.92 -11.42
C ASN A 80 4.34 -3.43 -11.47
N ASN A 81 3.45 -3.93 -10.62
CA ASN A 81 2.99 -5.33 -10.61
C ASN A 81 1.66 -5.51 -11.38
N SER A 82 1.15 -4.46 -12.04
CA SER A 82 -0.07 -4.55 -12.86
C SER A 82 0.21 -5.20 -14.21
N ASP A 83 -0.85 -5.56 -14.93
CA ASP A 83 -0.76 -6.18 -16.27
C ASP A 83 -0.45 -5.16 -17.39
N GLU A 84 -0.39 -3.87 -17.07
CA GLU A 84 -0.27 -2.81 -18.05
C GLU A 84 1.00 -1.99 -17.84
N THR A 85 1.54 -1.43 -18.94
CA THR A 85 2.60 -0.41 -18.87
C THR A 85 2.04 0.87 -18.28
N THR A 86 2.63 1.37 -17.20
CA THR A 86 2.15 2.57 -16.50
C THR A 86 3.30 3.42 -15.98
N SER A 87 2.98 4.58 -15.40
CA SER A 87 3.94 5.48 -14.74
C SER A 87 3.51 5.74 -13.30
N PHE A 88 4.43 6.20 -12.47
CA PHE A 88 4.16 6.56 -11.08
C PHE A 88 2.95 7.49 -10.96
N MET A 89 2.96 8.62 -11.68
CA MET A 89 1.91 9.63 -11.64
C MET A 89 0.54 9.09 -12.10
N SER A 90 0.49 8.07 -12.97
CA SER A 90 -0.75 7.47 -13.45
C SER A 90 -1.26 6.36 -12.55
N SER A 91 -0.46 5.89 -11.61
CA SER A 91 -0.76 4.73 -10.77
C SER A 91 -1.03 5.08 -9.32
N VAL A 92 -0.34 6.10 -8.79
CA VAL A 92 -0.40 6.46 -7.38
C VAL A 92 -0.53 7.97 -7.19
N ARG A 93 -1.03 8.36 -6.03
CA ARG A 93 -0.99 9.74 -5.54
C ARG A 93 -0.18 9.79 -4.25
N VAL A 94 0.62 10.81 -4.12
CA VAL A 94 1.39 11.11 -2.92
C VAL A 94 0.79 12.31 -2.22
N GLU A 95 0.62 12.21 -0.93
CA GLU A 95 0.15 13.27 -0.05
C GLU A 95 1.24 13.52 1.00
N ALA A 96 1.76 14.74 1.03
CA ALA A 96 2.75 15.16 2.02
C ALA A 96 2.12 16.24 2.91
N TYR A 97 2.38 16.19 4.22
CA TYR A 97 1.75 17.07 5.20
C TYR A 97 2.79 17.63 6.19
N GLN A 98 2.58 18.87 6.64
CA GLN A 98 3.20 19.46 7.81
C GLN A 98 2.13 20.18 8.64
N ASP A 99 2.17 20.03 9.95
CA ASP A 99 1.21 20.66 10.86
C ASP A 99 -0.26 20.40 10.47
N GLY A 100 -0.55 19.19 9.91
CA GLY A 100 -1.85 18.79 9.43
C GLY A 100 -2.32 19.48 8.13
N LYS A 101 -1.44 20.20 7.44
CA LYS A 101 -1.73 20.87 6.16
C LYS A 101 -0.99 20.16 5.03
N GLN A 102 -1.71 19.88 3.95
CA GLN A 102 -1.11 19.29 2.76
C GLN A 102 -0.14 20.26 2.11
N LEU A 103 1.05 19.75 1.77
CA LEU A 103 2.09 20.50 1.08
C LEU A 103 1.84 20.56 -0.42
N GLU A 104 2.20 21.69 -1.02
CA GLU A 104 2.17 21.86 -2.47
C GLU A 104 3.44 21.29 -3.10
N ILE A 105 3.33 20.84 -4.36
CA ILE A 105 4.48 20.48 -5.16
C ILE A 105 5.37 21.69 -5.35
N ALA A 106 6.67 21.53 -5.10
CA ALA A 106 7.66 22.58 -5.32
C ALA A 106 8.16 22.55 -6.77
N PHE A 107 8.25 23.72 -7.40
CA PHE A 107 8.96 23.88 -8.65
C PHE A 107 10.44 24.10 -8.35
N VAL A 108 11.30 23.23 -8.89
CA VAL A 108 12.74 23.25 -8.62
C VAL A 108 13.52 23.46 -9.90
N THR A 109 14.71 24.05 -9.80
CA THR A 109 15.63 24.16 -10.94
C THR A 109 16.10 22.79 -11.38
N SER A 110 16.26 22.61 -12.69
CA SER A 110 16.76 21.36 -13.28
C SER A 110 18.10 20.95 -12.63
N GLY A 111 18.20 19.67 -12.28
CA GLY A 111 19.39 19.07 -11.66
C GLY A 111 19.26 18.76 -10.16
N ASN A 112 18.36 19.42 -9.43
CA ASN A 112 18.12 19.12 -8.03
C ASN A 112 17.13 17.96 -7.82
N VAL A 113 16.16 17.82 -8.72
CA VAL A 113 15.11 16.80 -8.70
C VAL A 113 14.83 16.32 -10.12
N ASN A 114 14.80 15.04 -10.34
CA ASN A 114 14.45 14.45 -11.63
C ASN A 114 12.93 14.18 -11.68
N MET A 115 12.15 15.22 -11.93
CA MET A 115 10.68 15.13 -12.01
C MET A 115 10.19 14.29 -13.21
N GLU A 116 11.02 14.06 -14.23
CA GLU A 116 10.65 13.25 -15.41
C GLU A 116 10.38 11.79 -15.01
N THR A 117 11.02 11.30 -13.93
CA THR A 117 10.80 9.95 -13.42
C THR A 117 9.35 9.69 -13.03
N THR A 118 8.59 10.70 -12.62
CA THR A 118 7.17 10.57 -12.26
C THR A 118 6.29 10.16 -13.44
N THR A 119 6.66 10.57 -14.65
CA THR A 119 5.91 10.32 -15.90
C THR A 119 6.51 9.22 -16.75
N THR A 120 7.72 8.74 -16.41
CA THR A 120 8.39 7.65 -17.11
C THR A 120 7.56 6.37 -17.01
N LYS A 121 7.23 5.79 -18.17
CA LYS A 121 6.45 4.56 -18.24
C LYS A 121 7.34 3.34 -18.05
N ILE A 122 6.92 2.44 -17.18
CA ILE A 122 7.58 1.15 -16.91
C ILE A 122 6.63 -0.02 -17.17
N LYS A 123 7.18 -1.13 -17.63
CA LYS A 123 6.44 -2.36 -17.90
C LYS A 123 6.15 -3.13 -16.61
N THR A 124 5.24 -4.08 -16.69
CA THR A 124 4.98 -5.06 -15.62
C THR A 124 6.27 -5.68 -15.09
N GLY A 125 6.38 -5.79 -13.77
CA GLY A 125 7.53 -6.36 -13.07
C GLY A 125 8.80 -5.48 -13.05
N THR A 126 8.68 -4.20 -13.47
CA THR A 126 9.80 -3.26 -13.47
C THR A 126 9.68 -2.29 -12.29
N SER A 127 10.82 -1.95 -11.67
CA SER A 127 10.92 -0.92 -10.65
C SER A 127 11.63 0.32 -11.18
N LEU A 128 11.30 1.48 -10.64
CA LEU A 128 11.88 2.78 -11.00
C LEU A 128 12.03 3.64 -9.75
N ASP A 129 13.18 4.28 -9.60
CA ASP A 129 13.37 5.32 -8.60
C ASP A 129 12.76 6.63 -9.10
N VAL A 130 11.89 7.21 -8.28
CA VAL A 130 11.11 8.41 -8.59
C VAL A 130 11.43 9.50 -7.58
N GLU A 131 11.50 10.73 -8.05
CA GLU A 131 11.73 11.91 -7.23
C GLU A 131 10.56 12.89 -7.34
N GLN A 132 10.14 13.44 -6.19
CA GLN A 132 9.19 14.55 -6.12
C GLN A 132 9.69 15.60 -5.14
N ALA A 133 9.26 16.83 -5.33
CA ALA A 133 9.58 17.93 -4.43
C ALA A 133 8.31 18.61 -3.89
N TYR A 134 8.35 18.98 -2.61
CA TYR A 134 7.26 19.65 -1.90
C TYR A 134 7.76 20.92 -1.21
N LYS A 135 6.94 21.96 -1.20
CA LYS A 135 7.25 23.20 -0.46
C LYS A 135 7.12 22.94 1.03
N LEU A 136 8.12 23.34 1.80
CA LEU A 136 8.06 23.29 3.25
C LEU A 136 7.37 24.58 3.77
N ILE A 137 6.48 24.42 4.74
CA ILE A 137 5.75 25.53 5.35
C ILE A 137 6.18 25.82 6.79
N SER A 138 6.95 24.91 7.37
CA SER A 138 7.49 25.01 8.73
C SER A 138 8.75 24.16 8.87
N SER A 139 9.30 24.09 10.08
CA SER A 139 10.37 23.16 10.47
C SER A 139 9.87 21.89 11.17
N SER A 140 8.55 21.69 11.21
CA SER A 140 7.95 20.47 11.77
C SER A 140 8.20 19.27 10.90
N ASP A 141 7.95 18.08 11.46
CA ASP A 141 8.05 16.81 10.74
C ASP A 141 7.17 16.80 9.47
N VAL A 142 7.64 16.09 8.45
CA VAL A 142 6.91 15.86 7.20
C VAL A 142 6.32 14.46 7.22
N GLU A 143 5.00 14.37 7.18
CA GLU A 143 4.28 13.11 7.02
C GLU A 143 4.01 12.86 5.53
N VAL A 144 4.39 11.69 5.04
CA VAL A 144 4.23 11.30 3.63
C VAL A 144 3.38 10.04 3.55
N GLU A 145 2.35 10.09 2.73
CA GLU A 145 1.43 9.01 2.50
C GLU A 145 1.29 8.74 1.01
N VAL A 146 1.29 7.45 0.63
CA VAL A 146 1.13 7.03 -0.76
C VAL A 146 -0.09 6.14 -0.88
N TYR A 147 -0.93 6.43 -1.84
CA TYR A 147 -2.16 5.70 -2.14
C TYR A 147 -2.19 5.30 -3.61
N PRO A 148 -2.90 4.23 -3.99
CA PRO A 148 -3.22 4.03 -5.40
C PRO A 148 -4.07 5.22 -5.90
N LEU A 149 -3.94 5.57 -7.17
CA LEU A 149 -4.70 6.68 -7.76
C LEU A 149 -6.22 6.44 -7.60
N ILE A 150 -6.65 5.19 -7.72
CA ILE A 150 -8.03 4.75 -7.47
C ILE A 150 -7.99 3.75 -6.32
N GLY A 151 -8.49 4.17 -5.16
CA GLY A 151 -8.51 3.36 -3.94
C GLY A 151 -8.28 4.19 -2.69
N LYS A 152 -8.45 3.55 -1.53
CA LYS A 152 -8.32 4.20 -0.21
C LYS A 152 -7.26 3.54 0.67
N ASP A 153 -6.86 2.33 0.33
CA ASP A 153 -5.88 1.59 1.12
C ASP A 153 -4.49 2.15 0.85
N LYS A 154 -3.81 2.53 1.92
CA LYS A 154 -2.50 3.17 1.86
C LYS A 154 -1.44 2.15 1.44
N LEU A 155 -0.66 2.44 0.41
CA LEU A 155 0.46 1.62 -0.06
C LEU A 155 1.69 1.78 0.83
N ALA A 156 1.98 3.02 1.23
CA ALA A 156 3.12 3.34 2.09
C ALA A 156 2.85 4.60 2.91
N ALA A 157 3.51 4.72 4.07
CA ALA A 157 3.54 5.93 4.86
C ALA A 157 4.86 6.05 5.63
N GLN A 158 5.37 7.26 5.77
CA GLN A 158 6.58 7.57 6.52
C GLN A 158 6.55 8.99 7.03
N THR A 159 7.12 9.20 8.23
CA THR A 159 7.34 10.53 8.80
C THR A 159 8.84 10.82 8.82
N PHE A 160 9.21 12.03 8.42
CA PHE A 160 10.58 12.52 8.42
C PHE A 160 10.70 13.70 9.37
N SER A 161 11.66 13.62 10.27
CA SER A 161 12.02 14.76 11.14
C SER A 161 12.98 15.69 10.41
N LEU A 162 12.63 16.98 10.32
CA LEU A 162 13.50 18.01 9.78
C LEU A 162 14.46 18.47 10.91
N GLN A 163 15.75 18.39 10.64
CA GLN A 163 16.81 18.86 11.57
C GLN A 163 17.33 20.23 11.11
#